data_9f3d72d34883e617fc5af1649f701d8e
#
_entry.id   9f3d72d34883e617fc5af1649f701d8e
#
_cell.length_a   1.000
_cell.length_b   1.000
_cell.length_c   1.000
_cell.angle_alpha   90.00
_cell.angle_beta   90.00
_cell.angle_gamma   90.00
#
_symmetry.space_group_name_H-M   'P 1'
#
loop_
_entity.id
_entity.type
_entity.pdbx_description
1 polymer ?
#
loop_
_entity_poly.entity_id
_entity_poly.type
_entity_poly.pdbx_seq_one_letter_code
_entity_poly.pdbx_strand_id
1 'polypeptide(L)'
;IKPSHCGDACSAPICVDGKIRYIISFFSLDQNDLPYDLLLSLLLTMKYAIEQHLKMLEYWSIQKMMMEELPVAVYWIGQDEKLKYCNSNAKKRLEGRENLEDIFLNYEHIPIKKALQGTPTHRRDITWITQDRTYEDITTVMPVKVGSEVESALVMSMSIEDLKTTIAHATGYSSRYSLYSMVGETSEFLALQHKASRIARSDNNILLQGEPGTGKQRLAHGIHQASPRAAAPLIVVKCSNAPISTLEEEFFGSEDGDHQPTAGKLELSMGGTLFLDEVEKLP
;
A
#
# COMPACT_ATOMS: atom_id res chain seq x y z
N ILE A 1 -10.11 43.88 39.97
CA ILE A 1 -11.52 43.47 40.13
C ILE A 1 -11.53 42.44 41.21
N LYS A 2 -11.99 42.74 42.43
CA LYS A 2 -12.19 41.74 43.48
C LYS A 2 -13.34 40.83 43.06
N PRO A 3 -13.20 39.51 43.08
CA PRO A 3 -14.34 38.62 42.92
C PRO A 3 -15.12 38.62 44.24
N SER A 4 -16.17 39.42 44.30
CA SER A 4 -17.20 39.29 45.32
C SER A 4 -18.15 38.20 44.83
N HIS A 5 -18.22 37.10 45.50
CA HIS A 5 -18.98 35.88 45.31
C HIS A 5 -18.21 34.79 44.55
N CYS A 6 -17.39 34.07 45.30
CA CYS A 6 -16.89 32.78 44.91
C CYS A 6 -17.99 31.78 45.29
N GLY A 7 -18.78 31.36 44.32
CA GLY A 7 -19.62 30.15 44.46
C GLY A 7 -18.74 28.92 44.53
N ASP A 8 -19.31 27.80 44.95
CA ASP A 8 -18.61 26.53 45.00
C ASP A 8 -18.07 26.13 43.60
N ALA A 9 -16.81 25.79 43.55
CA ALA A 9 -16.16 25.36 42.33
C ALA A 9 -15.61 23.94 42.50
N CYS A 10 -15.86 23.07 41.53
CA CYS A 10 -15.25 21.75 41.50
C CYS A 10 -14.50 21.59 40.18
N SER A 11 -13.28 21.04 40.26
CA SER A 11 -12.43 20.86 39.10
C SER A 11 -11.85 19.45 39.08
N ALA A 12 -11.75 18.85 37.89
CA ALA A 12 -11.11 17.55 37.71
C ALA A 12 -10.13 17.59 36.54
N PRO A 13 -8.95 16.99 36.69
CA PRO A 13 -8.00 16.84 35.56
C PRO A 13 -8.50 15.81 34.57
N ILE A 14 -8.40 16.11 33.27
CA ILE A 14 -8.58 15.18 32.16
C ILE A 14 -7.20 14.64 31.82
N CYS A 15 -7.01 13.33 32.00
CA CYS A 15 -5.75 12.65 31.78
C CYS A 15 -5.80 11.81 30.52
N VAL A 16 -4.76 11.92 29.69
CA VAL A 16 -4.49 11.02 28.57
C VAL A 16 -3.09 10.47 28.78
N ASP A 17 -2.93 9.15 28.78
CA ASP A 17 -1.67 8.41 29.01
C ASP A 17 -0.94 8.83 30.30
N GLY A 18 -1.71 9.02 31.37
CA GLY A 18 -1.18 9.42 32.69
C GLY A 18 -0.73 10.89 32.78
N LYS A 19 -0.89 11.68 31.74
CA LYS A 19 -0.55 13.11 31.72
C LYS A 19 -1.81 13.95 31.71
N ILE A 20 -1.83 15.01 32.51
CA ILE A 20 -2.92 16.00 32.52
C ILE A 20 -2.83 16.79 31.22
N ARG A 21 -3.89 16.73 30.40
CA ARG A 21 -4.02 17.49 29.14
C ARG A 21 -4.93 18.71 29.31
N TYR A 22 -6.01 18.55 30.06
CA TYR A 22 -7.01 19.58 30.27
C TYR A 22 -7.53 19.54 31.71
N ILE A 23 -8.22 20.56 32.12
CA ILE A 23 -8.94 20.64 33.40
C ILE A 23 -10.38 21.03 33.06
N ILE A 24 -11.34 20.22 33.52
CA ILE A 24 -12.75 20.55 33.48
C ILE A 24 -13.15 21.16 34.84
N SER A 25 -13.87 22.28 34.83
CA SER A 25 -14.30 22.97 36.03
C SER A 25 -15.77 23.39 35.94
N PHE A 26 -16.49 23.14 37.01
CA PHE A 26 -17.83 23.64 37.20
C PHE A 26 -17.80 24.77 38.26
N PHE A 27 -18.53 25.82 38.00
CA PHE A 27 -18.71 26.96 38.88
C PHE A 27 -20.19 27.16 39.14
N SER A 28 -20.61 27.22 40.41
CA SER A 28 -21.95 27.66 40.75
C SER A 28 -21.93 29.18 40.98
N LEU A 29 -22.88 29.88 40.40
CA LEU A 29 -23.05 31.31 40.56
C LEU A 29 -23.99 31.63 41.71
N ASP A 30 -24.77 30.66 42.18
CA ASP A 30 -25.72 30.79 43.27
C ASP A 30 -25.42 29.80 44.41
N GLN A 31 -25.51 30.25 45.65
CA GLN A 31 -25.15 29.47 46.84
C GLN A 31 -26.19 28.40 47.24
N ASN A 32 -27.32 28.27 46.51
CA ASN A 32 -28.47 27.59 47.07
C ASN A 32 -28.95 26.29 46.40
N ASP A 33 -28.41 25.84 45.22
CA ASP A 33 -29.31 24.94 44.50
C ASP A 33 -28.77 23.60 43.99
N LEU A 34 -27.49 23.31 44.10
CA LEU A 34 -27.03 21.97 43.68
C LEU A 34 -26.23 21.26 44.76
N PRO A 35 -26.65 20.05 45.20
CA PRO A 35 -25.86 19.27 46.15
C PRO A 35 -24.45 19.01 45.58
N TYR A 36 -23.44 19.27 46.41
CA TYR A 36 -22.02 19.06 46.02
C TYR A 36 -21.75 17.67 45.45
N ASP A 37 -22.38 16.65 46.01
CA ASP A 37 -22.25 15.28 45.55
C ASP A 37 -22.77 15.08 44.11
N LEU A 38 -23.82 15.77 43.72
CA LEU A 38 -24.37 15.77 42.38
C LEU A 38 -23.41 16.44 41.38
N LEU A 39 -22.88 17.61 41.76
CA LEU A 39 -21.88 18.32 40.94
C LEU A 39 -20.62 17.51 40.75
N LEU A 40 -20.13 16.87 41.82
CA LEU A 40 -18.96 15.98 41.76
C LEU A 40 -19.23 14.76 40.87
N SER A 41 -20.40 14.14 41.01
CA SER A 41 -20.80 12.96 40.19
C SER A 41 -20.87 13.34 38.71
N LEU A 42 -21.48 14.45 38.37
CA LEU A 42 -21.52 14.98 36.99
C LEU A 42 -20.12 15.27 36.46
N LEU A 43 -19.28 15.92 37.23
CA LEU A 43 -17.90 16.23 36.84
C LEU A 43 -17.09 14.97 36.54
N LEU A 44 -17.18 13.97 37.42
CA LEU A 44 -16.46 12.69 37.23
C LEU A 44 -16.98 11.92 36.01
N THR A 45 -18.29 11.92 35.79
CA THR A 45 -18.90 11.28 34.63
C THR A 45 -18.46 11.96 33.33
N MET A 46 -18.50 13.30 33.29
CA MET A 46 -18.03 14.05 32.12
C MET A 46 -16.53 13.88 31.90
N LYS A 47 -15.72 13.92 32.95
CA LYS A 47 -14.28 13.61 32.88
C LYS A 47 -14.06 12.27 32.22
N TYR A 48 -14.71 11.19 32.73
CA TYR A 48 -14.58 9.85 32.19
C TYR A 48 -15.00 9.78 30.70
N ALA A 49 -16.14 10.38 30.35
CA ALA A 49 -16.62 10.40 28.97
C ALA A 49 -15.63 11.10 28.02
N ILE A 50 -15.07 12.23 28.44
CA ILE A 50 -14.09 12.97 27.65
C ILE A 50 -12.79 12.19 27.50
N GLU A 51 -12.28 11.56 28.59
CA GLU A 51 -11.08 10.74 28.54
C GLU A 51 -11.25 9.54 27.58
N GLN A 52 -12.40 8.86 27.63
CA GLN A 52 -12.71 7.77 26.69
C GLN A 52 -12.81 8.28 25.23
N HIS A 53 -13.45 9.43 25.04
CA HIS A 53 -13.57 10.00 23.70
C HIS A 53 -12.20 10.40 23.12
N LEU A 54 -11.33 11.01 23.92
CA LEU A 54 -9.97 11.37 23.49
C LEU A 54 -9.15 10.13 23.11
N LYS A 55 -9.22 9.05 23.91
CA LYS A 55 -8.58 7.78 23.56
C LYS A 55 -9.13 7.21 22.26
N MET A 56 -10.45 7.23 22.07
CA MET A 56 -11.06 6.76 20.84
C MET A 56 -10.59 7.54 19.62
N LEU A 57 -10.47 8.88 19.72
CA LEU A 57 -9.93 9.73 18.65
C LEU A 57 -8.49 9.37 18.30
N GLU A 58 -7.66 9.07 19.30
CA GLU A 58 -6.27 8.65 19.08
C GLU A 58 -6.21 7.29 18.35
N TYR A 59 -6.96 6.29 18.81
CA TYR A 59 -7.06 5.00 18.12
C TYR A 59 -7.55 5.15 16.68
N TRP A 60 -8.57 5.99 16.48
CA TRP A 60 -9.11 6.25 15.15
C TRP A 60 -8.08 6.92 14.22
N SER A 61 -7.29 7.85 14.76
CA SER A 61 -6.22 8.52 14.00
C SER A 61 -5.13 7.54 13.58
N ILE A 62 -4.72 6.63 14.49
CA ILE A 62 -3.74 5.59 14.20
C ILE A 62 -4.29 4.61 13.14
N GLN A 63 -5.53 4.13 13.31
CA GLN A 63 -6.16 3.23 12.35
C GLN A 63 -6.28 3.88 10.96
N LYS A 64 -6.66 5.15 10.89
CA LYS A 64 -6.72 5.90 9.64
C LYS A 64 -5.34 6.00 8.99
N MET A 65 -4.31 6.34 9.75
CA MET A 65 -2.93 6.40 9.25
C MET A 65 -2.48 5.04 8.70
N MET A 66 -2.73 3.95 9.44
CA MET A 66 -2.40 2.60 8.98
C MET A 66 -3.12 2.26 7.66
N MET A 67 -4.39 2.61 7.53
CA MET A 67 -5.17 2.37 6.30
C MET A 67 -4.64 3.19 5.11
N GLU A 68 -4.16 4.43 5.34
CA GLU A 68 -3.61 5.28 4.28
C GLU A 68 -2.25 4.76 3.75
N GLU A 69 -1.44 4.13 4.62
CA GLU A 69 -0.11 3.59 4.28
C GLU A 69 -0.17 2.16 3.69
N LEU A 70 -1.33 1.50 3.71
CA LEU A 70 -1.46 0.16 3.12
C LEU A 70 -1.23 0.22 1.60
N PRO A 71 -0.40 -0.71 1.04
CA PRO A 71 -0.16 -0.79 -0.42
C PRO A 71 -1.34 -1.42 -1.18
N VAL A 72 -2.54 -1.34 -0.64
CA VAL A 72 -3.77 -1.88 -1.22
C VAL A 72 -4.82 -0.79 -1.32
N ALA A 73 -5.67 -0.85 -2.34
CA ALA A 73 -6.84 0.00 -2.40
C ALA A 73 -7.91 -0.52 -1.44
N VAL A 74 -8.35 0.32 -0.52
CA VAL A 74 -9.36 -0.02 0.50
C VAL A 74 -10.61 0.83 0.27
N TYR A 75 -11.77 0.15 0.16
CA TYR A 75 -13.07 0.80 0.05
C TYR A 75 -13.99 0.28 1.15
N TRP A 76 -14.63 1.17 1.87
CA TRP A 76 -15.66 0.84 2.84
C TRP A 76 -17.02 1.28 2.29
N ILE A 77 -17.90 0.33 2.10
CA ILE A 77 -19.19 0.50 1.38
C ILE A 77 -20.31 0.23 2.34
N GLY A 78 -21.31 1.14 2.41
CA GLY A 78 -22.50 1.00 3.24
C GLY A 78 -23.49 -0.02 2.67
N GLN A 79 -24.53 -0.33 3.46
CA GLN A 79 -25.65 -1.16 3.02
C GLN A 79 -26.43 -0.54 1.84
N ASP A 80 -26.36 0.79 1.72
CA ASP A 80 -26.93 1.58 0.61
C ASP A 80 -26.02 1.58 -0.65
N GLU A 81 -24.99 0.70 -0.67
CA GLU A 81 -23.98 0.58 -1.72
C GLU A 81 -23.14 1.86 -1.93
N LYS A 82 -23.26 2.86 -1.06
CA LYS A 82 -22.47 4.09 -1.14
C LYS A 82 -21.12 3.96 -0.45
N LEU A 83 -20.14 4.63 -1.02
CA LEU A 83 -18.81 4.70 -0.47
C LEU A 83 -18.79 5.54 0.82
N LYS A 84 -18.48 4.93 1.97
CA LYS A 84 -18.31 5.60 3.26
C LYS A 84 -16.89 6.11 3.47
N TYR A 85 -15.91 5.34 3.00
CA TYR A 85 -14.49 5.68 3.12
C TYR A 85 -13.68 4.98 2.02
N CYS A 86 -12.60 5.61 1.61
CA CYS A 86 -11.56 5.01 0.80
C CYS A 86 -10.19 5.61 1.15
N ASN A 87 -9.13 4.80 1.08
CA ASN A 87 -7.77 5.25 1.32
C ASN A 87 -7.18 5.94 0.09
N SER A 88 -5.96 6.49 0.22
CA SER A 88 -5.26 7.22 -0.85
C SER A 88 -5.05 6.38 -2.11
N ASN A 89 -4.77 5.08 -1.98
CA ASN A 89 -4.61 4.19 -3.14
C ASN A 89 -5.94 3.95 -3.88
N ALA A 90 -7.04 3.80 -3.15
CA ALA A 90 -8.37 3.72 -3.74
C ALA A 90 -8.77 5.04 -4.42
N LYS A 91 -8.49 6.19 -3.79
CA LYS A 91 -8.80 7.52 -4.35
C LYS A 91 -8.17 7.77 -5.72
N LYS A 92 -6.94 7.28 -5.94
CA LYS A 92 -6.27 7.40 -7.25
C LYS A 92 -7.06 6.73 -8.37
N ARG A 93 -7.84 5.68 -8.07
CA ARG A 93 -8.66 4.95 -9.03
C ARG A 93 -10.05 5.56 -9.22
N LEU A 94 -10.51 6.32 -8.22
CA LEU A 94 -11.85 6.92 -8.23
C LEU A 94 -11.94 8.22 -9.05
N GLU A 95 -10.80 8.84 -9.39
CA GLU A 95 -10.71 10.06 -10.22
C GLU A 95 -11.66 11.20 -9.76
N GLY A 96 -11.90 11.27 -8.43
CA GLY A 96 -12.79 12.29 -7.82
C GLY A 96 -14.28 11.97 -7.86
N ARG A 97 -14.69 10.78 -8.32
CA ARG A 97 -16.08 10.31 -8.27
C ARG A 97 -16.38 9.65 -6.92
N GLU A 98 -17.63 9.68 -6.50
CA GLU A 98 -18.05 9.19 -5.17
C GLU A 98 -18.70 7.80 -5.21
N ASN A 99 -19.29 7.41 -6.36
CA ASN A 99 -19.98 6.13 -6.49
C ASN A 99 -19.16 5.14 -7.29
N LEU A 100 -19.03 3.92 -6.78
CA LEU A 100 -18.27 2.86 -7.46
C LEU A 100 -18.92 2.40 -8.76
N GLU A 101 -20.25 2.43 -8.86
CA GLU A 101 -21.00 2.09 -10.06
C GLU A 101 -20.71 3.03 -11.23
N ASP A 102 -20.48 4.32 -10.94
CA ASP A 102 -20.16 5.33 -11.96
C ASP A 102 -18.75 5.19 -12.53
N ILE A 103 -17.90 4.44 -11.83
CA ILE A 103 -16.47 4.30 -12.12
C ILE A 103 -16.17 2.97 -12.78
N PHE A 104 -16.69 1.88 -12.19
CA PHE A 104 -16.40 0.52 -12.63
C PHE A 104 -17.51 -0.03 -13.50
N LEU A 105 -17.24 -0.16 -14.81
CA LEU A 105 -18.21 -0.64 -15.80
C LEU A 105 -18.70 -2.07 -15.51
N ASN A 106 -17.95 -2.84 -14.74
CA ASN A 106 -18.27 -4.20 -14.36
C ASN A 106 -18.63 -4.36 -12.88
N TYR A 107 -19.14 -3.30 -12.23
CA TYR A 107 -19.49 -3.28 -10.80
C TYR A 107 -20.38 -4.46 -10.38
N GLU A 108 -21.34 -4.85 -11.20
CA GLU A 108 -22.23 -5.99 -10.98
C GLU A 108 -21.49 -7.34 -10.78
N HIS A 109 -20.30 -7.50 -11.38
CA HIS A 109 -19.48 -8.71 -11.28
C HIS A 109 -18.62 -8.73 -10.02
N ILE A 110 -18.49 -7.58 -9.34
CA ILE A 110 -17.71 -7.45 -8.11
C ILE A 110 -18.58 -8.00 -6.95
N PRO A 111 -18.05 -8.87 -6.07
CA PRO A 111 -18.85 -9.57 -5.07
C PRO A 111 -19.25 -8.71 -3.86
N ILE A 112 -19.46 -7.40 -4.05
CA ILE A 112 -19.87 -6.46 -2.99
C ILE A 112 -21.26 -6.80 -2.47
N LYS A 113 -22.24 -6.99 -3.37
CA LYS A 113 -23.62 -7.36 -3.00
C LYS A 113 -23.68 -8.67 -2.19
N LYS A 114 -22.83 -9.66 -2.55
CA LYS A 114 -22.70 -10.91 -1.78
C LYS A 114 -22.18 -10.69 -0.38
N ALA A 115 -21.21 -9.80 -0.23
CA ALA A 115 -20.67 -9.46 1.09
C ALA A 115 -21.69 -8.70 1.94
N LEU A 116 -22.47 -7.80 1.37
CA LEU A 116 -23.57 -7.12 2.06
C LEU A 116 -24.69 -8.09 2.51
N GLN A 117 -24.80 -9.25 1.85
CA GLN A 117 -25.66 -10.37 2.27
C GLN A 117 -24.98 -11.34 3.26
N GLY A 118 -23.74 -11.04 3.68
CA GLY A 118 -23.02 -11.79 4.69
C GLY A 118 -22.05 -12.84 4.16
N THR A 119 -21.87 -12.97 2.82
CA THR A 119 -20.96 -13.95 2.21
C THR A 119 -19.62 -13.31 1.87
N PRO A 120 -18.52 -13.64 2.56
CA PRO A 120 -17.19 -13.08 2.27
C PRO A 120 -16.61 -13.67 0.98
N THR A 121 -15.75 -12.90 0.34
CA THR A 121 -14.93 -13.35 -0.78
C THR A 121 -13.46 -13.10 -0.45
N HIS A 122 -12.64 -14.13 -0.51
CA HIS A 122 -11.23 -14.04 -0.18
C HIS A 122 -10.35 -14.23 -1.42
N ARG A 123 -9.41 -13.32 -1.63
CA ARG A 123 -8.30 -13.41 -2.60
C ARG A 123 -8.72 -13.95 -3.96
N ARG A 124 -9.71 -13.32 -4.58
CA ARG A 124 -10.10 -13.63 -5.96
C ARG A 124 -9.48 -12.66 -6.93
N ASP A 125 -9.07 -13.18 -8.09
CA ASP A 125 -8.70 -12.35 -9.22
C ASP A 125 -9.96 -11.68 -9.75
N ILE A 126 -9.96 -10.37 -9.66
CA ILE A 126 -11.07 -9.52 -10.13
C ILE A 126 -10.49 -8.47 -11.04
N THR A 127 -11.03 -8.40 -12.24
CA THR A 127 -10.72 -7.33 -13.18
C THR A 127 -11.63 -6.15 -12.89
N TRP A 128 -11.04 -5.00 -12.59
CA TRP A 128 -11.74 -3.74 -12.38
C TRP A 128 -11.64 -2.90 -13.66
N ILE A 129 -12.75 -2.61 -14.30
CA ILE A 129 -12.79 -1.92 -15.60
C ILE A 129 -13.31 -0.51 -15.38
N THR A 130 -12.48 0.50 -15.65
CA THR A 130 -12.89 1.90 -15.74
C THR A 130 -13.01 2.32 -17.21
N GLN A 131 -13.43 3.55 -17.49
CA GLN A 131 -13.54 4.05 -18.86
C GLN A 131 -12.17 4.09 -19.58
N ASP A 132 -11.09 4.38 -18.83
CA ASP A 132 -9.76 4.63 -19.39
C ASP A 132 -8.76 3.50 -19.13
N ARG A 133 -9.02 2.65 -18.13
CA ARG A 133 -8.06 1.63 -17.67
C ARG A 133 -8.75 0.37 -17.17
N THR A 134 -7.98 -0.70 -17.24
CA THR A 134 -8.33 -1.99 -16.64
C THR A 134 -7.31 -2.32 -15.57
N TYR A 135 -7.76 -2.73 -14.38
CA TYR A 135 -6.92 -3.17 -13.29
C TYR A 135 -7.17 -4.65 -13.02
N GLU A 136 -6.11 -5.44 -13.04
CA GLU A 136 -6.15 -6.85 -12.64
C GLU A 136 -5.68 -6.92 -11.19
N ASP A 137 -6.61 -7.25 -10.30
CA ASP A 137 -6.38 -7.16 -8.86
C ASP A 137 -6.75 -8.46 -8.15
N ILE A 138 -5.97 -8.78 -7.14
CA ILE A 138 -6.36 -9.76 -6.12
C ILE A 138 -7.25 -9.03 -5.11
N THR A 139 -8.53 -9.38 -5.10
CA THR A 139 -9.54 -8.68 -4.29
C THR A 139 -10.10 -9.57 -3.19
N THR A 140 -10.25 -8.99 -2.01
CA THR A 140 -10.93 -9.56 -0.85
C THR A 140 -12.09 -8.65 -0.48
N VAL A 141 -13.28 -9.22 -0.32
CA VAL A 141 -14.49 -8.48 0.10
C VAL A 141 -15.05 -9.14 1.36
N MET A 142 -15.12 -8.39 2.45
CA MET A 142 -15.52 -8.86 3.76
C MET A 142 -16.77 -8.13 4.24
N PRO A 143 -17.79 -8.84 4.77
CA PRO A 143 -18.90 -8.22 5.48
C PRO A 143 -18.41 -7.64 6.81
N VAL A 144 -18.80 -6.41 7.12
CA VAL A 144 -18.61 -5.77 8.42
C VAL A 144 -19.91 -5.90 9.20
N LYS A 145 -19.84 -6.62 10.33
CA LYS A 145 -21.00 -6.90 11.18
C LYS A 145 -20.97 -6.06 12.44
N VAL A 146 -22.15 -5.59 12.85
CA VAL A 146 -22.37 -4.99 14.16
C VAL A 146 -23.42 -5.87 14.86
N GLY A 147 -22.98 -6.60 15.91
CA GLY A 147 -23.79 -7.68 16.47
C GLY A 147 -23.96 -8.83 15.48
N SER A 148 -25.21 -9.16 15.14
CA SER A 148 -25.56 -10.20 14.17
C SER A 148 -25.85 -9.68 12.75
N GLU A 149 -25.99 -8.37 12.60
CA GLU A 149 -26.39 -7.76 11.33
C GLU A 149 -25.16 -7.24 10.54
N VAL A 150 -25.23 -7.38 9.21
CA VAL A 150 -24.24 -6.83 8.29
C VAL A 150 -24.58 -5.37 8.03
N GLU A 151 -23.72 -4.44 8.41
CA GLU A 151 -23.92 -3.01 8.21
C GLU A 151 -23.17 -2.44 6.99
N SER A 152 -22.15 -3.13 6.54
CA SER A 152 -21.32 -2.64 5.45
C SER A 152 -20.41 -3.73 4.91
N ALA A 153 -19.69 -3.43 3.83
CA ALA A 153 -18.65 -4.27 3.25
C ALA A 153 -17.32 -3.54 3.20
N LEU A 154 -16.24 -4.26 3.50
CA LEU A 154 -14.86 -3.81 3.32
C LEU A 154 -14.27 -4.51 2.11
N VAL A 155 -13.82 -3.73 1.13
CA VAL A 155 -13.15 -4.21 -0.07
C VAL A 155 -11.68 -3.85 0.03
N MET A 156 -10.82 -4.84 -0.12
CA MET A 156 -9.37 -4.67 -0.21
C MET A 156 -8.91 -5.23 -1.55
N SER A 157 -8.30 -4.39 -2.36
CA SER A 157 -7.89 -4.72 -3.72
C SER A 157 -6.41 -4.39 -3.92
N MET A 158 -5.61 -5.39 -4.27
CA MET A 158 -4.18 -5.27 -4.53
C MET A 158 -3.93 -5.52 -6.00
N SER A 159 -3.29 -4.57 -6.67
CA SER A 159 -2.85 -4.75 -8.05
C SER A 159 -1.86 -5.90 -8.16
N ILE A 160 -2.05 -6.77 -9.15
CA ILE A 160 -1.07 -7.83 -9.47
C ILE A 160 0.28 -7.21 -9.84
N GLU A 161 0.28 -6.03 -10.45
CA GLU A 161 1.50 -5.29 -10.78
C GLU A 161 2.23 -4.79 -9.52
N ASP A 162 1.50 -4.23 -8.54
CA ASP A 162 2.07 -3.82 -7.24
C ASP A 162 2.57 -5.02 -6.44
N LEU A 163 1.88 -6.16 -6.54
CA LEU A 163 2.32 -7.41 -5.90
C LEU A 163 3.63 -7.91 -6.52
N LYS A 164 3.74 -7.94 -7.86
CA LYS A 164 4.97 -8.29 -8.57
C LYS A 164 6.13 -7.38 -8.15
N THR A 165 5.89 -6.09 -8.03
CA THR A 165 6.88 -5.10 -7.57
C THR A 165 7.34 -5.39 -6.14
N THR A 166 6.39 -5.65 -5.24
CA THR A 166 6.68 -5.98 -3.83
C THR A 166 7.49 -7.27 -3.71
N ILE A 167 7.14 -8.30 -4.47
CA ILE A 167 7.88 -9.57 -4.53
C ILE A 167 9.28 -9.32 -5.08
N ALA A 168 9.42 -8.53 -6.15
CA ALA A 168 10.72 -8.18 -6.73
C ALA A 168 11.65 -7.51 -5.71
N HIS A 169 11.12 -6.61 -4.88
CA HIS A 169 11.88 -6.01 -3.79
C HIS A 169 12.26 -7.02 -2.72
N ALA A 170 11.33 -7.86 -2.28
CA ALA A 170 11.54 -8.86 -1.24
C ALA A 170 12.53 -9.97 -1.65
N THR A 171 12.50 -10.37 -2.91
CA THR A 171 13.38 -11.41 -3.48
C THR A 171 14.72 -10.86 -4.00
N GLY A 172 14.94 -9.55 -3.91
CA GLY A 172 16.14 -8.90 -4.40
C GLY A 172 16.18 -8.69 -5.93
N TYR A 173 15.06 -8.84 -6.61
CA TYR A 173 14.89 -8.58 -8.04
C TYR A 173 14.67 -7.09 -8.35
N SER A 174 14.97 -6.21 -7.42
CA SER A 174 14.93 -4.76 -7.63
C SER A 174 16.29 -4.21 -8.03
N SER A 175 16.29 -3.09 -8.76
CA SER A 175 17.53 -2.41 -9.10
C SER A 175 18.21 -1.85 -7.86
N ARG A 176 19.50 -2.18 -7.69
CA ARG A 176 20.34 -1.73 -6.55
C ARG A 176 21.18 -0.49 -6.86
N TYR A 177 21.30 -0.12 -8.12
CA TYR A 177 22.20 0.94 -8.58
C TYR A 177 21.49 1.88 -9.53
N SER A 178 21.76 3.19 -9.40
CA SER A 178 21.33 4.19 -10.38
C SER A 178 22.45 4.51 -11.36
N LEU A 179 22.13 5.03 -12.54
CA LEU A 179 23.16 5.52 -13.48
C LEU A 179 24.05 6.57 -12.82
N TYR A 180 23.45 7.43 -11.98
CA TYR A 180 24.17 8.52 -11.31
C TYR A 180 25.00 8.08 -10.09
N SER A 181 24.79 6.86 -9.59
CA SER A 181 25.62 6.28 -8.52
C SER A 181 26.93 5.67 -9.04
N MET A 182 27.10 5.60 -10.35
CA MET A 182 28.34 5.12 -10.95
C MET A 182 29.38 6.24 -10.95
N VAL A 183 30.57 5.95 -10.43
CA VAL A 183 31.66 6.91 -10.31
C VAL A 183 32.51 6.90 -11.58
N GLY A 184 32.68 8.06 -12.19
CA GLY A 184 33.53 8.29 -13.36
C GLY A 184 33.39 9.74 -13.83
N GLU A 185 34.54 10.37 -14.16
CA GLU A 185 34.62 11.78 -14.55
C GLU A 185 35.16 11.99 -15.97
N THR A 186 35.53 10.90 -16.66
CA THR A 186 36.02 11.01 -18.03
C THR A 186 34.92 11.38 -19.00
N SER A 187 35.26 12.10 -20.08
CA SER A 187 34.30 12.49 -21.13
C SER A 187 33.58 11.30 -21.76
N GLU A 188 34.31 10.19 -21.94
CA GLU A 188 33.80 8.94 -22.50
C GLU A 188 32.78 8.28 -21.55
N PHE A 189 33.05 8.29 -20.22
CA PHE A 189 32.15 7.76 -19.23
C PHE A 189 30.87 8.57 -19.14
N LEU A 190 30.96 9.91 -19.12
CA LEU A 190 29.81 10.80 -19.12
C LEU A 190 28.96 10.62 -20.41
N ALA A 191 29.61 10.48 -21.56
CA ALA A 191 28.92 10.20 -22.83
C ALA A 191 28.20 8.84 -22.78
N LEU A 192 28.80 7.79 -22.20
CA LEU A 192 28.18 6.49 -21.99
C LEU A 192 26.95 6.62 -21.08
N GLN A 193 27.06 7.35 -19.97
CA GLN A 193 25.98 7.55 -19.00
C GLN A 193 24.77 8.28 -19.66
N HIS A 194 25.04 9.33 -20.45
CA HIS A 194 24.00 10.02 -21.23
C HIS A 194 23.36 9.11 -22.29
N LYS A 195 24.16 8.30 -22.99
CA LYS A 195 23.66 7.31 -23.96
C LYS A 195 22.77 6.28 -23.27
N ALA A 196 23.21 5.74 -22.13
CA ALA A 196 22.46 4.77 -21.32
C ALA A 196 21.11 5.34 -20.85
N SER A 197 21.08 6.57 -20.33
CA SER A 197 19.85 7.25 -19.91
C SER A 197 18.86 7.46 -21.07
N ARG A 198 19.35 7.75 -22.27
CA ARG A 198 18.50 7.92 -23.45
C ARG A 198 17.92 6.58 -23.93
N ILE A 199 18.77 5.53 -23.99
CA ILE A 199 18.36 4.19 -24.43
C ILE A 199 17.39 3.55 -23.43
N ALA A 200 17.54 3.82 -22.14
CA ALA A 200 16.65 3.33 -21.07
C ALA A 200 15.17 3.67 -21.32
N ARG A 201 14.88 4.73 -22.06
CA ARG A 201 13.50 5.17 -22.41
C ARG A 201 12.93 4.47 -23.65
N SER A 202 13.70 3.59 -24.29
CA SER A 202 13.27 2.82 -25.47
C SER A 202 12.96 1.37 -25.07
N ASP A 203 12.16 0.68 -25.89
CA ASP A 203 11.85 -0.74 -25.72
C ASP A 203 12.82 -1.66 -26.49
N ASN A 204 13.97 -1.14 -26.90
CA ASN A 204 14.96 -1.91 -27.66
C ASN A 204 15.74 -2.86 -26.75
N ASN A 205 16.15 -4.01 -27.31
CA ASN A 205 17.12 -4.87 -26.68
C ASN A 205 18.49 -4.18 -26.63
N ILE A 206 19.20 -4.31 -25.52
CA ILE A 206 20.47 -3.63 -25.26
C ILE A 206 21.56 -4.66 -25.06
N LEU A 207 22.63 -4.59 -25.85
CA LEU A 207 23.84 -5.38 -25.67
C LEU A 207 24.91 -4.52 -24.97
N LEU A 208 25.39 -5.02 -23.82
CA LEU A 208 26.49 -4.42 -23.06
C LEU A 208 27.77 -5.22 -23.27
N GLN A 209 28.74 -4.62 -23.96
CA GLN A 209 30.04 -5.23 -24.23
C GLN A 209 31.14 -4.55 -23.42
N GLY A 210 32.09 -5.33 -22.89
CA GLY A 210 33.22 -4.82 -22.12
C GLY A 210 33.92 -5.96 -21.39
N GLU A 211 35.13 -5.69 -20.92
CA GLU A 211 35.94 -6.63 -20.16
C GLU A 211 35.28 -7.05 -18.83
N PRO A 212 35.66 -8.20 -18.25
CA PRO A 212 35.23 -8.55 -16.90
C PRO A 212 35.60 -7.46 -15.89
N GLY A 213 34.67 -7.17 -14.96
CA GLY A 213 34.92 -6.15 -13.91
C GLY A 213 34.66 -4.70 -14.32
N THR A 214 34.34 -4.37 -15.60
CA THR A 214 34.08 -2.99 -16.06
C THR A 214 32.76 -2.40 -15.58
N GLY A 215 31.93 -3.14 -14.82
CA GLY A 215 30.69 -2.62 -14.26
C GLY A 215 29.46 -2.81 -15.12
N LYS A 216 29.46 -3.74 -16.10
CA LYS A 216 28.30 -4.04 -16.97
C LYS A 216 27.02 -4.31 -16.17
N GLN A 217 27.11 -5.07 -15.10
CA GLN A 217 25.95 -5.35 -14.24
C GLN A 217 25.40 -4.07 -13.57
N ARG A 218 26.28 -3.20 -13.05
CA ARG A 218 25.86 -1.91 -12.49
C ARG A 218 25.20 -1.03 -13.52
N LEU A 219 25.73 -1.02 -14.76
CA LEU A 219 25.16 -0.28 -15.87
C LEU A 219 23.77 -0.82 -16.25
N ALA A 220 23.58 -2.14 -16.31
CA ALA A 220 22.28 -2.78 -16.56
C ALA A 220 21.25 -2.37 -15.49
N HIS A 221 21.60 -2.44 -14.21
CA HIS A 221 20.77 -1.95 -13.12
C HIS A 221 20.40 -0.48 -13.27
N GLY A 222 21.40 0.36 -13.63
CA GLY A 222 21.20 1.80 -13.82
C GLY A 222 20.27 2.11 -15.00
N ILE A 223 20.38 1.36 -16.10
CA ILE A 223 19.50 1.46 -17.27
C ILE A 223 18.06 1.10 -16.89
N HIS A 224 17.88 -0.03 -16.19
CA HIS A 224 16.57 -0.44 -15.72
C HIS A 224 15.94 0.65 -14.82
N GLN A 225 16.68 1.18 -13.86
CA GLN A 225 16.18 2.22 -12.96
C GLN A 225 15.83 3.53 -13.68
N ALA A 226 16.52 3.86 -14.76
CA ALA A 226 16.23 5.05 -15.58
C ALA A 226 15.10 4.82 -16.61
N SER A 227 14.58 3.59 -16.71
CA SER A 227 13.53 3.21 -17.67
C SER A 227 12.12 3.43 -17.11
N PRO A 228 11.09 3.46 -17.97
CA PRO A 228 9.68 3.43 -17.54
C PRO A 228 9.32 2.18 -16.72
N ARG A 229 10.16 1.12 -16.75
CA ARG A 229 9.98 -0.15 -16.03
C ARG A 229 10.70 -0.20 -14.68
N ALA A 230 11.19 0.93 -14.18
CA ALA A 230 11.99 1.02 -12.94
C ALA A 230 11.28 0.43 -11.70
N ALA A 231 9.95 0.47 -11.67
CA ALA A 231 9.14 -0.11 -10.61
C ALA A 231 8.89 -1.62 -10.78
N ALA A 232 9.12 -2.17 -11.98
CA ALA A 232 8.91 -3.57 -12.30
C ALA A 232 10.15 -4.43 -11.98
N PRO A 233 10.07 -5.78 -12.02
CA PRO A 233 11.18 -6.65 -11.69
C PRO A 233 12.39 -6.49 -12.63
N LEU A 234 13.60 -6.50 -12.07
CA LEU A 234 14.85 -6.72 -12.78
C LEU A 234 15.36 -8.12 -12.46
N ILE A 235 15.16 -9.04 -13.36
CA ILE A 235 15.61 -10.43 -13.22
C ILE A 235 16.99 -10.58 -13.83
N VAL A 236 17.93 -11.10 -13.04
CA VAL A 236 19.31 -11.37 -13.49
C VAL A 236 19.51 -12.86 -13.61
N VAL A 237 19.92 -13.32 -14.80
CA VAL A 237 20.32 -14.71 -15.07
C VAL A 237 21.79 -14.72 -15.41
N LYS A 238 22.55 -15.53 -14.67
CA LYS A 238 23.97 -15.73 -14.91
C LYS A 238 24.15 -16.97 -15.77
N CYS A 239 24.46 -16.78 -17.05
CA CYS A 239 24.48 -17.86 -18.05
C CYS A 239 25.69 -18.81 -17.93
N SER A 240 26.71 -18.47 -17.10
CA SER A 240 27.96 -19.23 -17.01
C SER A 240 27.98 -20.36 -15.98
N ASN A 241 27.00 -20.46 -15.10
CA ASN A 241 27.15 -21.26 -13.87
C ASN A 241 26.35 -22.56 -13.82
N ALA A 242 25.56 -22.90 -14.84
CA ALA A 242 24.67 -24.06 -14.76
C ALA A 242 24.74 -24.94 -16.00
N PRO A 243 24.51 -26.28 -15.87
CA PRO A 243 24.23 -27.15 -16.96
C PRO A 243 23.01 -26.67 -17.78
N ILE A 244 22.92 -27.05 -19.05
CA ILE A 244 21.84 -26.63 -19.97
C ILE A 244 20.47 -26.97 -19.39
N SER A 245 20.27 -28.13 -18.81
CA SER A 245 19.00 -28.57 -18.21
C SER A 245 18.58 -27.66 -17.06
N THR A 246 19.53 -27.23 -16.24
CA THR A 246 19.25 -26.29 -15.12
C THR A 246 18.93 -24.88 -15.62
N LEU A 247 19.57 -24.45 -16.72
CA LEU A 247 19.23 -23.15 -17.33
C LEU A 247 17.84 -23.19 -17.96
N GLU A 248 17.44 -24.30 -18.58
CA GLU A 248 16.08 -24.46 -19.11
C GLU A 248 15.04 -24.36 -17.99
N GLU A 249 15.22 -25.09 -16.89
CA GLU A 249 14.34 -24.97 -15.71
C GLU A 249 14.33 -23.56 -15.12
N GLU A 250 15.48 -22.89 -15.06
CA GLU A 250 15.59 -21.53 -14.57
C GLU A 250 14.87 -20.52 -15.47
N PHE A 251 14.95 -20.68 -16.79
CA PHE A 251 14.28 -19.81 -17.75
C PHE A 251 12.77 -20.04 -17.85
N PHE A 252 12.37 -21.31 -17.96
CA PHE A 252 11.00 -21.67 -18.30
C PHE A 252 10.19 -22.19 -17.10
N GLY A 253 10.86 -22.52 -15.98
CA GLY A 253 10.23 -23.14 -14.83
C GLY A 253 10.16 -24.67 -14.96
N SER A 254 9.61 -25.33 -13.96
CA SER A 254 9.38 -26.78 -13.98
C SER A 254 7.92 -27.10 -13.66
N GLU A 255 7.37 -28.06 -14.41
CA GLU A 255 6.04 -28.67 -14.19
C GLU A 255 6.21 -30.12 -13.71
N ASP A 256 6.99 -30.37 -12.65
CA ASP A 256 7.08 -31.73 -12.11
C ASP A 256 5.80 -32.10 -11.37
N GLY A 257 5.18 -33.21 -11.79
CA GLY A 257 3.83 -33.63 -11.40
C GLY A 257 3.57 -33.88 -9.92
N ASP A 258 4.58 -33.85 -9.03
CA ASP A 258 4.47 -34.02 -7.58
C ASP A 258 4.74 -32.74 -6.79
N HIS A 259 5.22 -31.68 -7.45
CA HIS A 259 5.51 -30.38 -6.81
C HIS A 259 4.71 -29.26 -7.46
N GLN A 260 4.44 -28.18 -6.70
CA GLN A 260 3.77 -27.02 -7.27
C GLN A 260 4.61 -26.46 -8.44
N PRO A 261 3.98 -26.15 -9.60
CA PRO A 261 4.70 -25.58 -10.73
C PRO A 261 5.46 -24.32 -10.31
N THR A 262 6.74 -24.25 -10.68
CA THR A 262 7.57 -23.08 -10.39
C THR A 262 7.67 -22.20 -11.62
N ALA A 263 7.31 -20.90 -11.46
CA ALA A 263 7.41 -19.93 -12.54
C ALA A 263 8.86 -19.71 -12.96
N GLY A 264 9.12 -19.71 -14.26
CA GLY A 264 10.45 -19.44 -14.82
C GLY A 264 10.81 -17.95 -14.76
N LYS A 265 12.11 -17.65 -14.85
CA LYS A 265 12.62 -16.26 -14.82
C LYS A 265 12.12 -15.40 -15.99
N LEU A 266 11.81 -16.01 -17.12
CA LEU A 266 11.16 -15.32 -18.25
C LEU A 266 9.78 -14.79 -17.83
N GLU A 267 8.97 -15.65 -17.21
CA GLU A 267 7.65 -15.29 -16.72
C GLU A 267 7.73 -14.24 -15.61
N LEU A 268 8.65 -14.42 -14.65
CA LEU A 268 8.87 -13.48 -13.54
C LEU A 268 9.35 -12.11 -14.02
N SER A 269 9.99 -12.03 -15.21
CA SER A 269 10.47 -10.77 -15.80
C SER A 269 9.41 -10.02 -16.61
N MET A 270 8.22 -10.59 -16.79
CA MET A 270 7.15 -9.94 -17.58
C MET A 270 6.77 -8.57 -17.04
N GLY A 271 6.72 -7.59 -17.94
CA GLY A 271 6.52 -6.18 -17.59
C GLY A 271 7.76 -5.47 -17.03
N GLY A 272 8.83 -6.23 -16.75
CA GLY A 272 10.10 -5.73 -16.21
C GLY A 272 11.26 -5.79 -17.20
N THR A 273 12.42 -6.22 -16.70
CA THR A 273 13.66 -6.35 -17.47
C THR A 273 14.34 -7.67 -17.15
N LEU A 274 14.71 -8.43 -18.15
CA LEU A 274 15.57 -9.60 -18.03
C LEU A 274 17.01 -9.20 -18.41
N PHE A 275 17.95 -9.38 -17.49
CA PHE A 275 19.37 -9.19 -17.73
C PHE A 275 20.09 -10.52 -17.79
N LEU A 276 20.63 -10.86 -18.97
CA LEU A 276 21.43 -12.05 -19.19
C LEU A 276 22.92 -11.67 -19.03
N ASP A 277 23.52 -12.11 -17.94
CA ASP A 277 24.96 -11.91 -17.69
C ASP A 277 25.76 -13.05 -18.31
N GLU A 278 26.85 -12.70 -19.01
CA GLU A 278 27.70 -13.63 -19.75
C GLU A 278 26.90 -14.43 -20.83
N VAL A 279 26.10 -13.70 -21.61
CA VAL A 279 25.20 -14.28 -22.63
C VAL A 279 25.96 -15.13 -23.68
N GLU A 280 27.24 -14.86 -23.89
CA GLU A 280 28.12 -15.64 -24.77
C GLU A 280 28.38 -17.07 -24.27
N LYS A 281 27.97 -17.41 -23.06
CA LYS A 281 28.07 -18.75 -22.46
C LYS A 281 26.81 -19.58 -22.69
N LEU A 282 25.74 -18.99 -23.22
CA LEU A 282 24.57 -19.77 -23.63
C LEU A 282 24.94 -20.71 -24.74
N PRO A 283 24.39 -21.96 -24.73
CA PRO A 283 24.63 -23.00 -25.76
C PRO A 283 24.04 -22.63 -27.11
#